data_b7eea0c0741a8871e8578c432446ebf5
#
_entry.id   b7eea0c0741a8871e8578c432446ebf5
#
_cell.length_a   1.000
_cell.length_b   1.000
_cell.length_c   1.000
_cell.angle_alpha   90.00
_cell.angle_beta   90.00
_cell.angle_gamma   90.00
#
_symmetry.space_group_name_H-M   'P 1'
#
loop_
_entity.id
_entity.type
_entity.pdbx_description
1 polymer ?
#
loop_
_entity_poly.entity_id
_entity_poly.type
_entity_poly.pdbx_seq_one_letter_code
_entity_poly.pdbx_strand_id
1 'polypeptide(L)'
;VVAHLAHDRAALQDLLGLLANKKMVLIDTTGIAPNDPRKRDMLDVLDLPDVNRLLVLNAGGHGDTLDDVVSSFKTTGVQQAILSKIDEAAKVGPALDAAIRHQLLLRGVTMGQKVPEDWERADASKLVAMSMRSPARSAFDPIATDLNFFFAQSTPMQAGHLDA
;
A
#
# COMPACT_ATOMS: atom_id res chain seq x y z
N VAL A 1 1.63 18.53 -21.76
CA VAL A 1 0.40 17.92 -21.27
C VAL A 1 -0.59 19.03 -20.94
N VAL A 2 -1.83 18.95 -21.45
CA VAL A 2 -2.90 19.90 -21.10
C VAL A 2 -3.65 19.29 -19.91
N ALA A 3 -3.82 20.07 -18.86
CA ALA A 3 -4.59 19.68 -17.67
C ALA A 3 -5.99 20.32 -17.72
N HIS A 4 -6.98 19.56 -17.35
CA HIS A 4 -8.37 19.99 -17.21
C HIS A 4 -8.84 19.70 -15.80
N LEU A 5 -9.76 20.51 -15.29
CA LEU A 5 -10.32 20.32 -13.96
C LEU A 5 -11.77 19.82 -14.09
N ALA A 6 -12.09 18.72 -13.41
CA ALA A 6 -13.45 18.21 -13.29
C ALA A 6 -13.88 18.30 -11.81
N HIS A 7 -15.01 18.93 -11.55
CA HIS A 7 -15.51 19.10 -10.19
C HIS A 7 -16.54 18.04 -9.78
N ASP A 8 -17.13 17.37 -10.77
CA ASP A 8 -18.15 16.35 -10.56
C ASP A 8 -18.13 15.29 -11.66
N ARG A 9 -18.99 14.29 -11.52
CA ARG A 9 -19.11 13.18 -12.46
C ARG A 9 -19.51 13.63 -13.88
N ALA A 10 -20.41 14.59 -14.01
CA ALA A 10 -20.89 15.05 -15.30
C ALA A 10 -19.77 15.77 -16.06
N ALA A 11 -19.07 16.70 -15.39
CA ALA A 11 -17.92 17.38 -15.96
C ALA A 11 -16.80 16.42 -16.36
N LEU A 12 -16.54 15.37 -15.56
CA LEU A 12 -15.57 14.34 -15.94
C LEU A 12 -16.02 13.57 -17.17
N GLN A 13 -17.27 13.18 -17.27
CA GLN A 13 -17.83 12.45 -18.40
C GLN A 13 -17.74 13.27 -19.69
N ASP A 14 -18.07 14.55 -19.64
CA ASP A 14 -17.97 15.46 -20.78
C ASP A 14 -16.50 15.61 -21.25
N LEU A 15 -15.58 15.78 -20.29
CA LEU A 15 -14.14 15.83 -20.60
C LEU A 15 -13.63 14.54 -21.24
N LEU A 16 -14.04 13.38 -20.75
CA LEU A 16 -13.66 12.09 -21.34
C LEU A 16 -14.22 11.97 -22.77
N GLY A 17 -15.43 12.46 -23.02
CA GLY A 17 -15.98 12.56 -24.38
C GLY A 17 -15.15 13.43 -25.31
N LEU A 18 -14.74 14.61 -24.85
CA LEU A 18 -13.86 15.52 -25.60
C LEU A 18 -12.47 14.92 -25.86
N LEU A 19 -11.98 14.10 -24.95
CA LEU A 19 -10.66 13.49 -25.01
C LEU A 19 -10.66 12.06 -25.61
N ALA A 20 -11.79 11.62 -26.17
CA ALA A 20 -11.95 10.25 -26.69
C ALA A 20 -10.94 9.87 -27.79
N ASN A 21 -10.38 10.86 -28.50
CA ASN A 21 -9.34 10.64 -29.51
C ASN A 21 -7.92 10.54 -28.94
N LYS A 22 -7.74 10.70 -27.63
CA LYS A 22 -6.44 10.58 -26.96
C LYS A 22 -6.11 9.11 -26.68
N LYS A 23 -4.83 8.76 -26.82
CA LYS A 23 -4.37 7.40 -26.55
C LYS A 23 -4.50 7.02 -25.08
N MET A 24 -4.43 7.99 -24.17
CA MET A 24 -4.54 7.80 -22.72
C MET A 24 -4.95 9.11 -22.07
N VAL A 25 -5.81 9.01 -21.08
CA VAL A 25 -6.20 10.10 -20.17
C VAL A 25 -5.85 9.63 -18.75
N LEU A 26 -5.13 10.48 -18.02
CA LEU A 26 -4.83 10.26 -16.60
C LEU A 26 -5.75 11.15 -15.77
N ILE A 27 -6.42 10.54 -14.81
CA ILE A 27 -7.28 11.22 -13.86
C ILE A 27 -6.55 11.23 -12.51
N ASP A 28 -6.07 12.41 -12.11
CA ASP A 28 -5.47 12.61 -10.80
C ASP A 28 -6.54 12.96 -9.78
N THR A 29 -6.48 12.33 -8.60
CA THR A 29 -7.46 12.54 -7.53
C THR A 29 -6.77 13.06 -6.27
N THR A 30 -7.50 13.81 -5.47
CA THR A 30 -7.03 14.18 -4.13
C THR A 30 -6.79 12.92 -3.30
N GLY A 31 -5.66 12.87 -2.58
CA GLY A 31 -5.41 11.79 -1.63
C GLY A 31 -6.48 11.76 -0.53
N ILE A 32 -7.06 10.58 -0.31
CA ILE A 32 -8.15 10.39 0.65
C ILE A 32 -7.82 9.23 1.59
N ALA A 33 -8.01 9.46 2.89
CA ALA A 33 -7.85 8.42 3.89
C ALA A 33 -8.98 7.37 3.81
N PRO A 34 -8.75 6.13 4.24
CA PRO A 34 -9.75 5.05 4.20
C PRO A 34 -11.09 5.42 4.83
N ASN A 35 -11.05 6.17 5.93
CA ASN A 35 -12.22 6.56 6.70
C ASN A 35 -12.70 8.00 6.42
N ASP A 36 -12.19 8.65 5.37
CA ASP A 36 -12.63 9.98 4.99
C ASP A 36 -14.08 9.91 4.46
N PRO A 37 -15.00 10.74 4.99
CA PRO A 37 -16.40 10.75 4.53
C PRO A 37 -16.54 11.08 3.04
N ARG A 38 -15.61 11.84 2.46
CA ARG A 38 -15.61 12.22 1.04
C ARG A 38 -15.19 11.06 0.10
N LYS A 39 -14.69 9.94 0.66
CA LYS A 39 -14.23 8.79 -0.15
C LYS A 39 -15.32 8.28 -1.08
N ARG A 40 -16.54 8.16 -0.58
CA ARG A 40 -17.67 7.67 -1.37
C ARG A 40 -17.96 8.58 -2.56
N ASP A 41 -18.06 9.86 -2.32
CA ASP A 41 -18.36 10.85 -3.37
C ASP A 41 -17.27 10.85 -4.44
N MET A 42 -15.99 10.80 -4.05
CA MET A 42 -14.87 10.71 -4.99
C MET A 42 -14.93 9.42 -5.84
N LEU A 43 -15.24 8.29 -5.22
CA LEU A 43 -15.33 7.01 -5.93
C LEU A 43 -16.53 6.98 -6.87
N ASP A 44 -17.64 7.60 -6.51
CA ASP A 44 -18.83 7.75 -7.36
C ASP A 44 -18.54 8.60 -8.61
N VAL A 45 -17.70 9.64 -8.49
CA VAL A 45 -17.21 10.42 -9.65
C VAL A 45 -16.42 9.55 -10.62
N LEU A 46 -15.59 8.62 -10.10
CA LEU A 46 -14.74 7.73 -10.90
C LEU A 46 -15.47 6.49 -11.42
N ASP A 47 -16.73 6.27 -11.03
CA ASP A 47 -17.51 5.09 -11.44
C ASP A 47 -18.09 5.28 -12.84
N LEU A 48 -17.23 5.39 -13.82
CA LEU A 48 -17.55 5.54 -15.24
C LEU A 48 -17.02 4.34 -16.03
N PRO A 49 -17.69 3.99 -17.15
CA PRO A 49 -17.18 2.99 -18.07
C PRO A 49 -15.76 3.33 -18.52
N ASP A 50 -14.93 2.32 -18.70
CA ASP A 50 -13.54 2.43 -19.18
C ASP A 50 -12.57 3.18 -18.26
N VAL A 51 -13.00 3.59 -17.07
CA VAL A 51 -12.11 4.14 -16.06
C VAL A 51 -11.49 3.02 -15.23
N ASN A 52 -10.18 2.82 -15.38
CA ASN A 52 -9.41 1.87 -14.59
C ASN A 52 -8.85 2.57 -13.34
N ARG A 53 -9.24 2.09 -12.18
CA ARG A 53 -8.77 2.62 -10.89
C ARG A 53 -7.46 1.99 -10.48
N LEU A 54 -6.50 2.81 -10.12
CA LEU A 54 -5.17 2.42 -9.73
C LEU A 54 -4.86 3.01 -8.34
N LEU A 55 -4.66 2.13 -7.36
CA LEU A 55 -4.30 2.56 -6.00
C LEU A 55 -2.82 2.91 -5.94
N VAL A 56 -2.50 4.11 -5.46
CA VAL A 56 -1.12 4.48 -5.11
C VAL A 56 -0.92 4.25 -3.62
N LEU A 57 -0.12 3.24 -3.29
CA LEU A 57 0.12 2.80 -1.92
C LEU A 57 1.52 3.22 -1.48
N ASN A 58 1.63 4.00 -0.40
CA ASN A 58 2.92 4.40 0.17
C ASN A 58 3.58 3.20 0.88
N ALA A 59 4.71 2.72 0.36
CA ALA A 59 5.41 1.55 0.90
C ALA A 59 5.96 1.74 2.31
N GLY A 60 6.15 2.98 2.77
CA GLY A 60 6.64 3.31 4.12
C GLY A 60 5.56 3.26 5.21
N GLY A 61 4.32 2.92 4.87
CA GLY A 61 3.23 2.80 5.84
C GLY A 61 3.40 1.64 6.81
N HIS A 62 2.78 1.75 7.99
CA HIS A 62 2.69 0.63 8.94
C HIS A 62 1.80 -0.49 8.38
N GLY A 63 2.11 -1.75 8.71
CA GLY A 63 1.43 -2.92 8.14
C GLY A 63 -0.09 -2.88 8.28
N ASP A 64 -0.60 -2.61 9.47
CA ASP A 64 -2.04 -2.53 9.74
C ASP A 64 -2.70 -1.39 8.94
N THR A 65 -2.03 -0.23 8.85
CA THR A 65 -2.52 0.90 8.04
C THR A 65 -2.57 0.54 6.56
N LEU A 66 -1.56 -0.17 6.06
CA LEU A 66 -1.52 -0.63 4.67
C LEU A 66 -2.64 -1.62 4.37
N ASP A 67 -2.90 -2.55 5.29
CA ASP A 67 -3.99 -3.52 5.20
C ASP A 67 -5.35 -2.83 5.19
N ASP A 68 -5.58 -1.89 6.09
CA ASP A 68 -6.81 -1.09 6.16
C ASP A 68 -7.04 -0.27 4.88
N VAL A 69 -6.00 0.39 4.36
CA VAL A 69 -6.07 1.14 3.10
C VAL A 69 -6.48 0.20 1.97
N VAL A 70 -5.75 -0.89 1.78
CA VAL A 70 -6.01 -1.82 0.68
C VAL A 70 -7.40 -2.42 0.80
N SER A 71 -7.78 -2.92 1.98
CA SER A 71 -9.10 -3.50 2.25
C SER A 71 -10.22 -2.50 1.91
N SER A 72 -10.08 -1.27 2.38
CA SER A 72 -11.05 -0.21 2.19
C SER A 72 -11.27 0.18 0.72
N PHE A 73 -10.22 0.21 -0.10
CA PHE A 73 -10.33 0.54 -1.52
C PHE A 73 -10.64 -0.69 -2.39
N LYS A 74 -10.27 -1.90 -1.98
CA LYS A 74 -10.61 -3.13 -2.70
C LYS A 74 -12.12 -3.38 -2.75
N THR A 75 -12.84 -3.10 -1.69
CA THR A 75 -14.31 -3.21 -1.65
C THR A 75 -15.01 -2.35 -2.71
N THR A 76 -14.31 -1.36 -3.25
CA THR A 76 -14.78 -0.47 -4.32
C THR A 76 -14.33 -0.89 -5.72
N GLY A 77 -13.79 -2.10 -5.88
CA GLY A 77 -13.40 -2.67 -7.17
C GLY A 77 -11.96 -2.36 -7.60
N VAL A 78 -11.13 -1.77 -6.74
CA VAL A 78 -9.71 -1.57 -7.05
C VAL A 78 -8.98 -2.90 -7.00
N GLN A 79 -8.31 -3.26 -8.10
CA GLN A 79 -7.55 -4.51 -8.23
C GLN A 79 -6.07 -4.28 -8.54
N GLN A 80 -5.67 -3.06 -8.82
CA GLN A 80 -4.35 -2.71 -9.30
C GLN A 80 -3.73 -1.64 -8.41
N ALA A 81 -2.42 -1.73 -8.20
CA ALA A 81 -1.71 -0.76 -7.37
C ALA A 81 -0.31 -0.43 -7.90
N ILE A 82 0.19 0.71 -7.45
CA ILE A 82 1.57 1.15 -7.54
C ILE A 82 2.08 1.26 -6.10
N LEU A 83 3.28 0.72 -5.83
CA LEU A 83 3.99 1.00 -4.59
C LEU A 83 4.83 2.24 -4.78
N SER A 84 4.53 3.28 -4.03
CA SER A 84 5.29 4.52 -4.05
C SER A 84 6.26 4.60 -2.87
N LYS A 85 7.33 5.41 -3.04
CA LYS A 85 8.27 5.75 -1.98
C LYS A 85 8.98 4.53 -1.36
N ILE A 86 9.38 3.58 -2.20
CA ILE A 86 10.12 2.41 -1.73
C ILE A 86 11.47 2.80 -1.13
N ASP A 87 12.09 3.86 -1.65
CA ASP A 87 13.33 4.46 -1.16
C ASP A 87 13.23 5.02 0.26
N GLU A 88 12.05 5.49 0.66
CA GLU A 88 11.77 6.02 2.00
C GLU A 88 11.31 4.91 2.99
N ALA A 89 10.96 3.73 2.49
CA ALA A 89 10.42 2.66 3.32
C ALA A 89 11.52 1.95 4.14
N ALA A 90 11.39 1.96 5.46
CA ALA A 90 12.30 1.20 6.33
C ALA A 90 12.22 -0.30 6.07
N LYS A 91 11.04 -0.82 5.76
CA LYS A 91 10.76 -2.22 5.39
C LYS A 91 9.69 -2.25 4.30
N VAL A 92 9.98 -2.91 3.18
CA VAL A 92 9.02 -3.08 2.06
C VAL A 92 8.07 -4.26 2.30
N GLY A 93 8.46 -5.20 3.17
CA GLY A 93 7.69 -6.41 3.48
C GLY A 93 6.21 -6.17 3.79
N PRO A 94 5.85 -5.24 4.69
CA PRO A 94 4.45 -4.95 5.03
C PRO A 94 3.59 -4.53 3.83
N ALA A 95 4.16 -3.74 2.90
CA ALA A 95 3.44 -3.32 1.69
C ALA A 95 3.24 -4.50 0.71
N LEU A 96 4.22 -5.38 0.60
CA LEU A 96 4.09 -6.59 -0.20
C LEU A 96 3.11 -7.59 0.42
N ASP A 97 3.13 -7.77 1.75
CA ASP A 97 2.18 -8.62 2.46
C ASP A 97 0.73 -8.16 2.23
N ALA A 98 0.47 -6.86 2.38
CA ALA A 98 -0.85 -6.29 2.07
C ALA A 98 -1.26 -6.53 0.61
N ALA A 99 -0.35 -6.32 -0.35
CA ALA A 99 -0.62 -6.55 -1.76
C ALA A 99 -0.93 -8.03 -2.05
N ILE A 100 -0.19 -8.97 -1.46
CA ILE A 100 -0.37 -10.41 -1.62
C ILE A 100 -1.69 -10.85 -0.98
N ARG A 101 -1.93 -10.47 0.27
CA ARG A 101 -3.11 -10.82 1.05
C ARG A 101 -4.39 -10.40 0.35
N HIS A 102 -4.40 -9.22 -0.21
CA HIS A 102 -5.54 -8.68 -0.95
C HIS A 102 -5.50 -8.96 -2.46
N GLN A 103 -4.54 -9.75 -2.94
CA GLN A 103 -4.42 -10.13 -4.36
C GLN A 103 -4.41 -8.90 -5.30
N LEU A 104 -3.67 -7.86 -4.94
CA LEU A 104 -3.48 -6.68 -5.78
C LEU A 104 -2.47 -6.98 -6.89
N LEU A 105 -2.78 -6.58 -8.10
CA LEU A 105 -1.85 -6.61 -9.21
C LEU A 105 -0.97 -5.35 -9.17
N LEU A 106 0.29 -5.52 -8.78
CA LEU A 106 1.25 -4.43 -8.79
C LEU A 106 1.66 -4.10 -10.23
N ARG A 107 1.48 -2.85 -10.64
CA ARG A 107 1.81 -2.36 -11.99
C ARG A 107 3.17 -1.68 -12.06
N GLY A 108 3.58 -1.04 -10.99
CA GLY A 108 4.82 -0.31 -10.93
C GLY A 108 5.25 0.04 -9.52
N VAL A 109 6.45 0.57 -9.45
CA VAL A 109 7.05 1.04 -8.20
C VAL A 109 7.77 2.36 -8.45
N THR A 110 7.82 3.22 -7.42
CA THR A 110 8.67 4.42 -7.45
C THR A 110 9.71 4.36 -6.35
N MET A 111 10.95 4.71 -6.70
CA MET A 111 12.13 4.60 -5.84
C MET A 111 12.87 5.93 -5.71
N GLY A 112 12.17 7.05 -5.86
CA GLY A 112 12.73 8.39 -5.76
C GLY A 112 11.86 9.44 -6.43
N GLN A 113 12.44 10.62 -6.69
CA GLN A 113 11.70 11.80 -7.17
C GLN A 113 11.97 12.15 -8.64
N LYS A 114 12.90 11.48 -9.29
CA LYS A 114 13.24 11.75 -10.69
C LYS A 114 12.30 10.99 -11.63
N VAL A 115 11.66 11.70 -12.53
CA VAL A 115 10.75 11.13 -13.53
C VAL A 115 11.38 11.27 -14.91
N PRO A 116 11.51 10.19 -15.68
CA PRO A 116 10.98 8.83 -15.45
C PRO A 116 11.95 7.86 -14.75
N GLU A 117 13.16 8.29 -14.37
CA GLU A 117 14.27 7.42 -13.95
C GLU A 117 13.96 6.57 -12.73
N ASP A 118 13.22 7.12 -11.77
CA ASP A 118 12.87 6.44 -10.50
C ASP A 118 11.53 5.67 -10.58
N TRP A 119 11.02 5.46 -11.79
CA TRP A 119 9.87 4.62 -12.06
C TRP A 119 10.30 3.29 -12.69
N GLU A 120 9.83 2.18 -12.13
CA GLU A 120 10.02 0.85 -12.69
C GLU A 120 8.71 0.07 -12.75
N ARG A 121 8.61 -0.86 -13.69
CA ARG A 121 7.55 -1.88 -13.64
C ARG A 121 7.75 -2.78 -12.44
N ALA A 122 6.65 -3.20 -11.81
CA ALA A 122 6.73 -4.13 -10.70
C ALA A 122 7.27 -5.48 -11.16
N ASP A 123 8.35 -5.94 -10.52
CA ASP A 123 8.94 -7.26 -10.68
C ASP A 123 8.87 -8.01 -9.35
N ALA A 124 8.16 -9.13 -9.32
CA ALA A 124 7.91 -9.89 -8.09
C ALA A 124 9.20 -10.37 -7.44
N SER A 125 10.13 -10.90 -8.24
CA SER A 125 11.40 -11.43 -7.72
C SER A 125 12.27 -10.34 -7.12
N LYS A 126 12.33 -9.18 -7.78
CA LYS A 126 13.06 -8.01 -7.29
C LYS A 126 12.47 -7.49 -5.98
N LEU A 127 11.15 -7.35 -5.91
CA LEU A 127 10.45 -6.86 -4.73
C LEU A 127 10.59 -7.79 -3.52
N VAL A 128 10.45 -9.10 -3.72
CA VAL A 128 10.69 -10.10 -2.68
C VAL A 128 12.14 -10.06 -2.22
N ALA A 129 13.10 -10.02 -3.14
CA ALA A 129 14.51 -9.91 -2.79
C ALA A 129 14.83 -8.64 -1.98
N MET A 130 14.19 -7.51 -2.31
CA MET A 130 14.31 -6.26 -1.54
C MET A 130 13.74 -6.42 -0.13
N SER A 131 12.57 -7.01 0.02
CA SER A 131 11.94 -7.22 1.33
C SER A 131 12.77 -8.12 2.27
N MET A 132 13.48 -9.09 1.70
CA MET A 132 14.33 -10.03 2.45
C MET A 132 15.72 -9.46 2.79
N ARG A 133 16.18 -8.44 2.07
CA ARG A 133 17.51 -7.83 2.26
C ARG A 133 17.51 -6.62 3.19
N SER A 134 16.41 -6.31 3.87
CA SER A 134 16.32 -5.11 4.70
C SER A 134 17.49 -5.06 5.71
N PRO A 135 18.51 -4.22 5.52
CA PRO A 135 19.70 -4.18 6.39
C PRO A 135 19.45 -3.39 7.67
N ALA A 136 18.34 -2.68 7.73
CA ALA A 136 18.01 -1.81 8.84
C ALA A 136 17.41 -2.64 9.99
N ARG A 137 18.16 -2.81 11.07
CA ARG A 137 17.57 -3.16 12.36
C ARG A 137 16.63 -2.03 12.75
N SER A 138 15.36 -2.34 12.86
CA SER A 138 14.40 -1.41 13.47
C SER A 138 14.75 -1.25 14.95
N ALA A 139 14.57 -0.03 15.49
CA ALA A 139 14.65 0.17 16.94
C ALA A 139 13.66 -0.71 17.72
N PHE A 140 12.65 -1.25 17.02
CA PHE A 140 11.62 -2.15 17.58
C PHE A 140 11.87 -3.62 17.26
N ASP A 141 12.97 -3.98 16.58
CA ASP A 141 13.31 -5.39 16.39
C ASP A 141 13.75 -5.97 17.72
N PRO A 142 13.19 -7.13 18.16
CA PRO A 142 13.56 -7.75 19.42
C PRO A 142 15.04 -8.13 19.38
N ILE A 143 15.78 -7.76 20.41
CA ILE A 143 17.16 -8.18 20.60
C ILE A 143 17.20 -9.54 21.29
N ALA A 144 18.33 -10.25 21.20
CA ALA A 144 18.47 -11.59 21.79
C ALA A 144 18.12 -11.63 23.28
N THR A 145 18.42 -10.55 24.02
CA THR A 145 18.07 -10.42 25.45
C THR A 145 16.54 -10.43 25.66
N ASP A 146 15.79 -9.71 24.81
CA ASP A 146 14.33 -9.65 24.90
C ASP A 146 13.72 -11.01 24.58
N LEU A 147 14.23 -11.68 23.55
CA LEU A 147 13.78 -13.03 23.19
C LEU A 147 14.01 -14.03 24.32
N ASN A 148 15.19 -13.98 24.97
CA ASN A 148 15.48 -14.82 26.10
C ASN A 148 14.53 -14.55 27.28
N PHE A 149 14.16 -13.30 27.51
CA PHE A 149 13.20 -12.94 28.55
C PHE A 149 11.80 -13.45 28.25
N PHE A 150 11.31 -13.27 27.02
CA PHE A 150 9.96 -13.70 26.63
C PHE A 150 9.81 -15.22 26.48
N PHE A 151 10.89 -15.91 26.11
CA PHE A 151 10.89 -17.37 25.91
C PHE A 151 11.61 -18.13 27.00
N ALA A 152 12.04 -17.49 28.10
CA ALA A 152 12.50 -18.20 29.30
C ALA A 152 11.36 -19.08 29.83
N GLN A 153 11.52 -20.39 29.71
CA GLN A 153 10.57 -21.33 30.31
C GLN A 153 10.51 -21.05 31.80
N SER A 154 9.31 -20.76 32.32
CA SER A 154 9.05 -20.79 33.75
C SER A 154 9.31 -22.21 34.23
N THR A 155 10.41 -22.40 34.96
CA THR A 155 10.68 -23.66 35.63
C THR A 155 9.50 -23.92 36.55
N PRO A 156 8.81 -25.09 36.48
CA PRO A 156 7.72 -25.38 37.39
C PRO A 156 8.29 -25.38 38.82
N MET A 157 7.74 -24.55 39.67
CA MET A 157 8.03 -24.51 41.10
C MET A 157 7.73 -25.91 41.63
N GLN A 158 8.77 -26.68 41.99
CA GLN A 158 8.61 -27.91 42.72
C GLN A 158 7.86 -27.58 44.02
N ALA A 159 6.65 -28.08 44.12
CA ALA A 159 5.89 -28.04 45.36
C ALA A 159 6.71 -28.81 46.45
N GLY A 160 7.28 -28.06 47.38
CA GLY A 160 7.97 -28.65 48.52
C GLY A 160 7.01 -29.56 49.27
N HIS A 161 7.42 -30.81 49.42
CA HIS A 161 6.77 -31.79 50.28
C HIS A 161 6.90 -31.28 51.71
N LEU A 162 5.79 -30.83 52.29
CA LEU A 162 5.69 -30.61 53.73
C LEU A 162 5.39 -32.00 54.36
N ASP A 163 6.46 -32.66 54.81
CA ASP A 163 6.31 -33.79 55.79
C ASP A 163 6.03 -33.21 57.16
N ALA A 164 4.91 -33.62 57.68
CA ALA A 164 4.50 -33.42 59.06
C ALA A 164 5.07 -34.50 59.95
#